data_366e150122010b5bae4f9be8e975e5de
#
_entry.id   366e150122010b5bae4f9be8e975e5de
#
_cell.length_a   1.000
_cell.length_b   1.000
_cell.length_c   1.000
_cell.angle_alpha   90.00
_cell.angle_beta   90.00
_cell.angle_gamma   90.00
#
_symmetry.space_group_name_H-M   'P 1'
#
loop_
_entity.id
_entity.type
_entity.pdbx_description
1 polymer ?
#
loop_
_entity_poly.entity_id
_entity_poly.type
_entity_poly.pdbx_seq_one_letter_code
_entity_poly.pdbx_strand_id
1 'polypeptide(L)'
;MSERILKALMQLFAIIAKVNINEQTNEISADTGSRNIVSLFLKQELNQERVKEYLDLFDSFIDTHHGKSKRKDGKKKRTSVNSVKILRICTQINEELKQRQKVIVLIRIIEFIDSDNEISSQEHEFAATVAETFNISNEEFSLCLSYVTANQKTQISSSNLLVVDNQKSNKDNQTKHIY
;
A
#
# COMPACT_ATOMS: atom_id res chain seq x y z
N MET A 1 6.33 9.17 -8.65
CA MET A 1 6.08 9.32 -7.19
C MET A 1 7.33 9.92 -6.55
N SER A 2 7.21 10.79 -5.51
CA SER A 2 8.39 11.36 -4.85
C SER A 2 9.11 10.30 -4.00
N GLU A 3 10.44 10.46 -3.79
CA GLU A 3 11.23 9.56 -2.94
C GLU A 3 10.72 9.52 -1.50
N ARG A 4 10.25 10.66 -1.01
CA ARG A 4 9.68 10.79 0.33
C ARG A 4 8.44 9.91 0.50
N ILE A 5 7.56 9.90 -0.51
CA ILE A 5 6.36 9.05 -0.53
C ILE A 5 6.72 7.58 -0.61
N LEU A 6 7.64 7.21 -1.51
CA LEU A 6 8.10 5.81 -1.62
C LEU A 6 8.67 5.30 -0.30
N LYS A 7 9.50 6.12 0.37
CA LYS A 7 10.04 5.79 1.69
C LYS A 7 8.94 5.62 2.74
N ALA A 8 7.94 6.50 2.74
CA ALA A 8 6.80 6.42 3.64
C ALA A 8 5.97 5.15 3.39
N LEU A 9 5.75 4.78 2.12
CA LEU A 9 5.07 3.52 1.76
C LEU A 9 5.84 2.29 2.20
N MET A 10 7.17 2.26 2.04
CA MET A 10 7.99 1.15 2.53
C MET A 10 7.86 1.00 4.05
N GLN A 11 7.74 2.11 4.78
CA GLN A 11 7.47 2.06 6.23
C GLN A 11 6.10 1.49 6.56
N LEU A 12 5.03 1.90 5.83
CA LEU A 12 3.68 1.37 6.04
C LEU A 12 3.62 -0.13 5.77
N PHE A 13 4.17 -0.58 4.64
CA PHE A 13 4.25 -2.00 4.32
C PHE A 13 5.04 -2.77 5.38
N ALA A 14 6.17 -2.25 5.85
CA ALA A 14 6.97 -2.91 6.88
C ALA A 14 6.27 -2.99 8.24
N ILE A 15 5.42 -2.04 8.61
CA ILE A 15 4.68 -2.08 9.88
C ILE A 15 3.68 -3.24 9.90
N ILE A 16 2.99 -3.49 8.77
CA ILE A 16 1.92 -4.49 8.67
C ILE A 16 2.40 -5.83 8.11
N ALA A 17 3.61 -5.90 7.56
CA ALA A 17 4.14 -7.12 6.95
C ALA A 17 4.09 -8.32 7.89
N LYS A 18 3.71 -9.46 7.35
CA LYS A 18 3.92 -10.76 8.00
C LYS A 18 5.41 -11.08 7.97
N VAL A 19 5.92 -11.54 9.09
CA VAL A 19 7.36 -11.78 9.26
C VAL A 19 7.63 -13.22 9.67
N ASN A 20 8.70 -13.75 9.10
CA ASN A 20 9.30 -15.02 9.49
C ASN A 20 10.47 -14.74 10.43
N ILE A 21 10.59 -15.55 11.48
CA ILE A 21 11.71 -15.50 12.42
C ILE A 21 12.52 -16.78 12.25
N ASN A 22 13.77 -16.63 11.87
CA ASN A 22 14.71 -17.75 11.85
C ASN A 22 15.15 -18.02 13.30
N GLU A 23 14.75 -19.16 13.86
CA GLU A 23 15.06 -19.50 15.25
C GLU A 23 16.56 -19.71 15.51
N GLN A 24 17.33 -20.07 14.47
CA GLN A 24 18.76 -20.34 14.60
C GLN A 24 19.61 -19.06 14.57
N THR A 25 19.32 -18.15 13.62
CA THR A 25 20.05 -16.88 13.44
C THR A 25 19.42 -15.71 14.17
N ASN A 26 18.18 -15.86 14.64
CA ASN A 26 17.36 -14.76 15.16
C ASN A 26 17.10 -13.62 14.16
N GLU A 27 17.31 -13.86 12.89
CA GLU A 27 16.98 -12.91 11.82
C GLU A 27 15.48 -12.84 11.58
N ILE A 28 14.99 -11.64 11.33
CA ILE A 28 13.59 -11.36 11.02
C ILE A 28 13.54 -10.90 9.56
N SER A 29 12.70 -11.54 8.78
CA SER A 29 12.47 -11.17 7.38
C SER A 29 10.98 -11.09 7.08
N ALA A 30 10.60 -10.27 6.09
CA ALA A 30 9.27 -10.34 5.56
C ALA A 30 9.00 -11.72 4.96
N ASP A 31 7.76 -12.20 5.04
CA ASP A 31 7.37 -13.40 4.34
C ASP A 31 7.49 -13.22 2.82
N THR A 32 7.55 -14.32 2.08
CA THR A 32 7.77 -14.30 0.63
C THR A 32 6.63 -13.58 -0.11
N GLY A 33 5.37 -13.74 0.35
CA GLY A 33 4.20 -13.09 -0.23
C GLY A 33 4.29 -11.57 -0.12
N SER A 34 4.47 -11.08 1.10
CA SER A 34 4.63 -9.65 1.39
C SER A 34 5.76 -9.02 0.57
N ARG A 35 6.93 -9.66 0.53
CA ARG A 35 8.08 -9.14 -0.20
C ARG A 35 7.86 -9.10 -1.72
N ASN A 36 7.15 -10.10 -2.27
CA ASN A 36 6.81 -10.14 -3.69
C ASN A 36 5.87 -9.01 -4.09
N ILE A 37 4.85 -8.71 -3.28
CA ILE A 37 3.91 -7.61 -3.58
C ILE A 37 4.63 -6.27 -3.57
N VAL A 38 5.49 -6.02 -2.58
CA VAL A 38 6.33 -4.81 -2.56
C VAL A 38 7.22 -4.73 -3.79
N SER A 39 7.85 -5.84 -4.19
CA SER A 39 8.68 -5.90 -5.40
C SER A 39 7.87 -5.57 -6.66
N LEU A 40 6.67 -6.12 -6.81
CA LEU A 40 5.79 -5.84 -7.96
C LEU A 40 5.35 -4.37 -7.99
N PHE A 41 4.97 -3.82 -6.85
CA PHE A 41 4.63 -2.40 -6.73
C PHE A 41 5.82 -1.51 -7.15
N LEU A 42 7.01 -1.78 -6.64
CA LEU A 42 8.21 -1.00 -6.96
C LEU A 42 8.59 -1.10 -8.44
N LYS A 43 8.45 -2.26 -9.07
CA LYS A 43 8.71 -2.46 -10.51
C LYS A 43 7.77 -1.65 -11.42
N GLN A 44 6.56 -1.34 -10.96
CA GLN A 44 5.64 -0.48 -11.70
C GLN A 44 6.02 1.00 -11.61
N GLU A 45 6.70 1.42 -10.54
CA GLU A 45 7.02 2.82 -10.25
C GLU A 45 8.47 3.19 -10.57
N LEU A 46 9.40 2.23 -10.62
CA LEU A 46 10.84 2.46 -10.65
C LEU A 46 11.55 1.58 -11.69
N ASN A 47 12.76 2.02 -12.08
CA ASN A 47 13.71 1.19 -12.81
C ASN A 47 14.34 0.11 -11.90
N GLN A 48 14.97 -0.90 -12.51
CA GLN A 48 15.49 -2.07 -11.79
C GLN A 48 16.53 -1.75 -10.70
N GLU A 49 17.39 -0.75 -10.92
CA GLU A 49 18.41 -0.36 -9.95
C GLU A 49 17.77 0.19 -8.67
N ARG A 50 16.79 1.06 -8.83
CA ARG A 50 16.08 1.66 -7.69
C ARG A 50 15.14 0.68 -6.98
N VAL A 51 14.62 -0.33 -7.68
CA VAL A 51 13.81 -1.38 -7.05
C VAL A 51 14.60 -2.08 -5.95
N LYS A 52 15.87 -2.41 -6.20
CA LYS A 52 16.73 -3.06 -5.20
C LYS A 52 16.94 -2.16 -3.99
N GLU A 53 17.27 -0.88 -4.20
CA GLU A 53 17.46 0.11 -3.13
C GLU A 53 16.26 0.18 -2.18
N TYR A 54 15.03 0.25 -2.75
CA TYR A 54 13.81 0.34 -1.94
C TYR A 54 13.40 -0.98 -1.30
N LEU A 55 13.75 -2.12 -1.88
CA LEU A 55 13.59 -3.43 -1.22
C LEU A 55 14.53 -3.56 -0.01
N ASP A 56 15.79 -3.14 -0.15
CA ASP A 56 16.75 -3.13 0.96
C ASP A 56 16.27 -2.16 2.07
N LEU A 57 15.68 -1.04 1.69
CA LEU A 57 15.07 -0.10 2.62
C LEU A 57 13.85 -0.71 3.35
N PHE A 58 12.98 -1.43 2.63
CA PHE A 58 11.86 -2.15 3.20
C PHE A 58 12.33 -3.20 4.23
N ASP A 59 13.33 -4.01 3.88
CA ASP A 59 13.91 -5.00 4.77
C ASP A 59 14.51 -4.35 6.04
N SER A 60 15.17 -3.20 5.92
CA SER A 60 15.66 -2.40 7.06
C SER A 60 14.53 -1.91 7.97
N PHE A 61 13.38 -1.54 7.40
CA PHE A 61 12.20 -1.18 8.19
C PHE A 61 11.56 -2.38 8.87
N ILE A 62 11.58 -3.57 8.28
CA ILE A 62 11.17 -4.83 8.93
C ILE A 62 11.98 -5.02 10.22
N ASP A 63 13.30 -4.95 10.14
CA ASP A 63 14.17 -5.07 11.32
C ASP A 63 13.85 -4.00 12.38
N THR A 64 13.60 -2.77 11.96
CA THR A 64 13.30 -1.66 12.86
C THR A 64 11.98 -1.84 13.59
N HIS A 65 10.94 -2.34 12.91
CA HIS A 65 9.59 -2.46 13.47
C HIS A 65 9.38 -3.77 14.21
N HIS A 66 9.97 -4.88 13.75
CA HIS A 66 9.79 -6.22 14.30
C HIS A 66 10.96 -6.69 15.17
N GLY A 67 12.20 -6.27 14.87
CA GLY A 67 13.41 -6.67 15.62
C GLY A 67 13.42 -6.24 17.08
N LYS A 68 12.83 -5.11 17.42
CA LYS A 68 12.75 -4.58 18.81
C LYS A 68 11.76 -5.32 19.71
N SER A 69 11.01 -6.28 19.19
CA SER A 69 10.00 -7.02 19.94
C SER A 69 10.55 -7.99 20.99
N LYS A 70 11.86 -8.25 20.99
CA LYS A 70 12.52 -9.15 21.94
C LYS A 70 12.88 -8.54 23.29
N ARG A 71 12.70 -7.24 23.49
CA ARG A 71 12.94 -6.59 24.79
C ARG A 71 11.67 -6.64 25.63
N LYS A 72 11.62 -7.67 26.51
CA LYS A 72 10.83 -7.81 27.75
C LYS A 72 9.65 -6.85 27.92
N ASP A 73 8.53 -7.48 28.22
CA ASP A 73 7.28 -6.98 28.77
C ASP A 73 6.09 -6.84 27.82
N GLY A 74 5.21 -7.82 28.04
CA GLY A 74 3.75 -7.73 28.17
C GLY A 74 2.95 -6.98 27.10
N LYS A 75 2.53 -7.68 26.12
CA LYS A 75 1.20 -7.74 25.45
C LYS A 75 0.36 -6.48 25.17
N LYS A 76 0.54 -5.29 25.75
CA LYS A 76 -0.42 -4.17 25.58
C LYS A 76 0.11 -2.87 24.98
N LYS A 77 1.44 -2.68 24.83
CA LYS A 77 2.00 -1.40 24.33
C LYS A 77 2.19 -1.30 22.81
N ARG A 78 2.03 -2.39 22.07
CA ARG A 78 2.33 -2.41 20.62
C ARG A 78 1.31 -1.70 19.75
N THR A 79 0.03 -1.81 20.06
CA THR A 79 -1.05 -1.28 19.21
C THR A 79 -1.05 0.25 19.18
N SER A 80 -0.94 0.93 20.32
CA SER A 80 -1.02 2.39 20.37
C SER A 80 0.19 3.10 19.75
N VAL A 81 1.41 2.54 19.92
CA VAL A 81 2.63 3.12 19.33
C VAL A 81 2.65 2.98 17.81
N ASN A 82 2.14 1.87 17.29
CA ASN A 82 2.03 1.66 15.84
C ASN A 82 0.98 2.61 15.23
N SER A 83 -0.17 2.80 15.87
CA SER A 83 -1.21 3.73 15.40
C SER A 83 -0.69 5.17 15.24
N VAL A 84 0.06 5.68 16.22
CA VAL A 84 0.67 7.02 16.11
C VAL A 84 1.67 7.11 14.96
N LYS A 85 2.48 6.07 14.75
CA LYS A 85 3.42 6.03 13.61
C LYS A 85 2.69 6.00 12.28
N ILE A 86 1.65 5.18 12.17
CA ILE A 86 0.82 5.08 10.97
C ILE A 86 0.23 6.45 10.64
N LEU A 87 -0.43 7.09 11.59
CA LEU A 87 -1.01 8.43 11.42
C LEU A 87 0.01 9.45 10.92
N ARG A 88 1.21 9.47 11.53
CA ARG A 88 2.27 10.39 11.10
C ARG A 88 2.73 10.14 9.66
N ILE A 89 2.90 8.87 9.26
CA ILE A 89 3.32 8.51 7.90
C ILE A 89 2.20 8.85 6.91
N CYS A 90 0.96 8.51 7.23
CA CYS A 90 -0.21 8.82 6.39
C CYS A 90 -0.40 10.34 6.23
N THR A 91 -0.15 11.14 7.27
CA THR A 91 -0.18 12.60 7.17
C THR A 91 0.84 13.11 6.16
N GLN A 92 2.07 12.58 6.15
CA GLN A 92 3.09 12.95 5.16
C GLN A 92 2.66 12.61 3.74
N ILE A 93 2.06 11.43 3.54
CA ILE A 93 1.53 11.00 2.23
C ILE A 93 0.38 11.92 1.81
N ASN A 94 -0.48 12.30 2.75
CA ASN A 94 -1.66 13.10 2.52
C ASN A 94 -1.34 14.51 2.01
N GLU A 95 -0.19 15.07 2.41
CA GLU A 95 0.29 16.38 1.96
C GLU A 95 0.72 16.38 0.47
N GLU A 96 1.16 15.24 -0.06
CA GLU A 96 1.77 15.18 -1.39
C GLU A 96 0.87 14.53 -2.45
N LEU A 97 -0.03 13.61 -2.06
CA LEU A 97 -0.86 12.86 -2.99
C LEU A 97 -2.25 13.46 -3.21
N LYS A 98 -2.69 13.45 -4.48
CA LYS A 98 -4.08 13.74 -4.84
C LYS A 98 -4.99 12.58 -4.39
N GLN A 99 -6.29 12.86 -4.21
CA GLN A 99 -7.26 11.86 -3.72
C GLN A 99 -7.23 10.54 -4.53
N ARG A 100 -7.20 10.62 -5.86
CA ARG A 100 -7.11 9.42 -6.73
C ARG A 100 -5.87 8.58 -6.43
N GLN A 101 -4.73 9.21 -6.15
CA GLN A 101 -3.49 8.50 -5.84
C GLN A 101 -3.56 7.83 -4.46
N LYS A 102 -4.23 8.44 -3.49
CA LYS A 102 -4.45 7.86 -2.15
C LYS A 102 -5.31 6.61 -2.23
N VAL A 103 -6.35 6.59 -3.06
CA VAL A 103 -7.16 5.39 -3.32
C VAL A 103 -6.31 4.27 -3.90
N ILE A 104 -5.42 4.56 -4.86
CA ILE A 104 -4.50 3.57 -5.43
C ILE A 104 -3.57 3.01 -4.34
N VAL A 105 -3.00 3.89 -3.49
CA VAL A 105 -2.16 3.47 -2.36
C VAL A 105 -2.93 2.57 -1.40
N LEU A 106 -4.18 2.92 -1.07
CA LEU A 106 -5.03 2.11 -0.21
C LEU A 106 -5.29 0.72 -0.81
N ILE A 107 -5.62 0.64 -2.10
CA ILE A 107 -5.79 -0.64 -2.81
C ILE A 107 -4.52 -1.49 -2.69
N ARG A 108 -3.32 -0.91 -2.90
CA ARG A 108 -2.05 -1.64 -2.75
C ARG A 108 -1.81 -2.14 -1.32
N ILE A 109 -2.21 -1.35 -0.32
CA ILE A 109 -2.15 -1.78 1.09
C ILE A 109 -3.11 -2.96 1.33
N ILE A 110 -4.34 -2.90 0.80
CA ILE A 110 -5.32 -3.99 0.94
C ILE A 110 -4.82 -5.25 0.23
N GLU A 111 -4.29 -5.15 -1.00
CA GLU A 111 -3.66 -6.28 -1.71
C GLU A 111 -2.53 -6.90 -0.92
N PHE A 112 -1.74 -6.05 -0.24
CA PHE A 112 -0.64 -6.50 0.60
C PHE A 112 -1.11 -7.31 1.81
N ILE A 113 -2.15 -6.86 2.52
CA ILE A 113 -2.68 -7.55 3.69
C ILE A 113 -3.52 -8.79 3.35
N ASP A 114 -4.12 -8.82 2.15
CA ASP A 114 -4.93 -9.95 1.65
C ASP A 114 -4.10 -11.01 0.91
N SER A 115 -2.78 -10.95 1.01
CA SER A 115 -1.85 -11.80 0.24
C SER A 115 -2.01 -13.30 0.49
N ASP A 116 -2.56 -13.71 1.63
CA ASP A 116 -2.85 -15.08 2.00
C ASP A 116 -4.36 -15.40 2.03
N ASN A 117 -5.20 -14.52 1.49
CA ASN A 117 -6.66 -14.59 1.44
C ASN A 117 -7.35 -14.60 2.83
N GLU A 118 -6.65 -14.13 3.86
CA GLU A 118 -7.18 -13.99 5.22
C GLU A 118 -6.76 -12.62 5.79
N ILE A 119 -7.72 -11.69 5.89
CA ILE A 119 -7.49 -10.40 6.53
C ILE A 119 -7.85 -10.51 8.01
N SER A 120 -6.87 -10.42 8.89
CA SER A 120 -7.10 -10.38 10.33
C SER A 120 -7.78 -9.08 10.77
N SER A 121 -8.41 -9.09 11.95
CA SER A 121 -9.01 -7.87 12.52
C SER A 121 -8.01 -6.72 12.68
N GLN A 122 -6.76 -7.00 12.98
CA GLN A 122 -5.71 -5.99 13.11
C GLN A 122 -5.33 -5.38 11.76
N GLU A 123 -5.24 -6.19 10.72
CA GLU A 123 -4.96 -5.74 9.35
C GLU A 123 -6.12 -4.91 8.79
N HIS A 124 -7.36 -5.33 9.07
CA HIS A 124 -8.54 -4.55 8.71
C HIS A 124 -8.54 -3.18 9.41
N GLU A 125 -8.28 -3.14 10.73
CA GLU A 125 -8.19 -1.89 11.51
C GLU A 125 -7.08 -0.98 10.98
N PHE A 126 -5.93 -1.56 10.60
CA PHE A 126 -4.84 -0.82 9.97
C PHE A 126 -5.29 -0.16 8.66
N ALA A 127 -5.89 -0.93 7.75
CA ALA A 127 -6.36 -0.42 6.46
C ALA A 127 -7.46 0.64 6.64
N ALA A 128 -8.38 0.45 7.59
CA ALA A 128 -9.42 1.43 7.93
C ALA A 128 -8.80 2.74 8.46
N THR A 129 -7.78 2.66 9.33
CA THR A 129 -7.06 3.85 9.84
C THR A 129 -6.37 4.61 8.71
N VAL A 130 -5.78 3.90 7.75
CA VAL A 130 -5.18 4.54 6.56
C VAL A 130 -6.26 5.21 5.71
N ALA A 131 -7.37 4.54 5.45
CA ALA A 131 -8.49 5.07 4.67
C ALA A 131 -9.04 6.37 5.29
N GLU A 132 -9.31 6.35 6.60
CA GLU A 132 -9.79 7.52 7.35
C GLU A 132 -8.79 8.69 7.24
N THR A 133 -7.49 8.43 7.44
CA THR A 133 -6.46 9.47 7.33
C THR A 133 -6.35 10.05 5.92
N PHE A 134 -6.66 9.26 4.90
CA PHE A 134 -6.67 9.69 3.50
C PHE A 134 -7.99 10.39 3.09
N ASN A 135 -8.93 10.58 4.02
CA ASN A 135 -10.27 11.09 3.76
C ASN A 135 -11.02 10.25 2.70
N ILE A 136 -10.89 8.92 2.80
CA ILE A 136 -11.66 7.95 2.03
C ILE A 136 -12.83 7.52 2.89
N SER A 137 -14.05 7.63 2.36
CA SER A 137 -15.26 7.27 3.12
C SER A 137 -15.35 5.78 3.41
N ASN A 138 -16.16 5.37 4.38
CA ASN A 138 -16.36 3.96 4.71
C ASN A 138 -16.96 3.17 3.54
N GLU A 139 -17.81 3.82 2.73
CA GLU A 139 -18.40 3.23 1.54
C GLU A 139 -17.31 2.97 0.49
N GLU A 140 -16.45 3.95 0.21
CA GLU A 140 -15.32 3.81 -0.72
C GLU A 140 -14.31 2.77 -0.22
N PHE A 141 -14.03 2.75 1.08
CA PHE A 141 -13.16 1.73 1.68
C PHE A 141 -13.74 0.31 1.49
N SER A 142 -15.04 0.13 1.75
CA SER A 142 -15.74 -1.15 1.54
C SER A 142 -15.71 -1.59 0.07
N LEU A 143 -15.82 -0.65 -0.86
CA LEU A 143 -15.67 -0.93 -2.30
C LEU A 143 -14.24 -1.37 -2.64
N CYS A 144 -13.21 -0.71 -2.09
CA CYS A 144 -11.80 -1.10 -2.28
C CYS A 144 -11.54 -2.52 -1.74
N LEU A 145 -12.04 -2.84 -0.54
CA LEU A 145 -11.96 -4.20 0.02
C LEU A 145 -12.63 -5.22 -0.89
N SER A 146 -13.88 -4.97 -1.29
CA SER A 146 -14.63 -5.88 -2.16
C SER A 146 -13.94 -6.08 -3.51
N TYR A 147 -13.35 -5.03 -4.07
CA TYR A 147 -12.60 -5.10 -5.33
C TYR A 147 -11.40 -6.03 -5.22
N VAL A 148 -10.59 -5.90 -4.17
CA VAL A 148 -9.38 -6.71 -3.98
C VAL A 148 -9.77 -8.16 -3.71
N THR A 149 -10.67 -8.42 -2.74
CA THR A 149 -11.05 -9.78 -2.33
C THR A 149 -11.82 -10.54 -3.43
N ALA A 150 -12.60 -9.85 -4.28
CA ALA A 150 -13.27 -10.45 -5.43
C ALA A 150 -12.29 -10.81 -6.55
N ASN A 151 -11.31 -9.96 -6.82
CA ASN A 151 -10.32 -10.18 -7.87
C ASN A 151 -9.37 -11.35 -7.57
N GLN A 152 -9.07 -11.61 -6.31
CA GLN A 152 -8.27 -12.78 -5.92
C GLN A 152 -9.03 -14.10 -6.12
N LYS A 153 -10.36 -14.09 -5.92
CA LYS A 153 -11.21 -15.27 -6.17
C LYS A 153 -11.43 -15.57 -7.64
N THR A 154 -11.35 -14.55 -8.48
CA THR A 154 -11.43 -14.67 -9.93
C THR A 154 -10.06 -14.27 -10.46
N GLN A 155 -9.28 -15.20 -11.01
CA GLN A 155 -8.05 -14.85 -11.73
C GLN A 155 -8.42 -14.05 -12.99
N ILE A 156 -8.82 -12.80 -12.80
CA ILE A 156 -9.08 -11.88 -13.89
C ILE A 156 -7.71 -11.33 -14.28
N SER A 157 -7.26 -11.75 -15.45
CA SER A 157 -6.10 -11.20 -16.14
C SER A 157 -6.15 -9.67 -16.08
N SER A 158 -5.06 -9.05 -15.63
CA SER A 158 -4.89 -7.60 -15.51
C SER A 158 -5.09 -6.79 -16.80
N SER A 159 -5.41 -7.45 -17.91
CA SER A 159 -5.71 -6.85 -19.22
C SER A 159 -7.10 -6.19 -19.32
N ASN A 160 -7.98 -6.33 -18.33
CA ASN A 160 -9.37 -5.87 -18.42
C ASN A 160 -9.66 -4.59 -17.60
N LEU A 161 -8.66 -3.92 -17.07
CA LEU A 161 -8.84 -2.59 -16.47
C LEU A 161 -8.86 -1.52 -17.57
N LEU A 162 -10.01 -1.36 -18.22
CA LEU A 162 -10.30 -0.22 -19.08
C LEU A 162 -10.45 1.03 -18.19
N VAL A 163 -9.35 1.76 -18.02
CA VAL A 163 -9.41 3.15 -17.53
C VAL A 163 -9.91 3.99 -18.69
N VAL A 164 -11.20 4.25 -18.73
CA VAL A 164 -11.81 5.15 -19.74
C VAL A 164 -11.47 6.58 -19.31
N ASP A 165 -10.42 7.14 -19.89
CA ASP A 165 -10.20 8.57 -19.87
C ASP A 165 -11.26 9.24 -20.75
N ASN A 166 -12.25 9.89 -20.15
CA ASN A 166 -13.19 10.76 -20.85
C ASN A 166 -12.45 12.03 -21.29
N GLN A 167 -11.71 11.94 -22.40
CA GLN A 167 -11.30 13.12 -23.13
C GLN A 167 -12.53 13.68 -23.84
N LYS A 168 -13.05 14.79 -23.30
CA LYS A 168 -13.99 15.64 -24.03
C LYS A 168 -13.28 16.13 -25.29
N SER A 169 -13.58 15.53 -26.42
CA SER A 169 -13.23 16.08 -27.73
C SER A 169 -14.01 17.36 -27.94
N ASN A 170 -13.35 18.51 -27.78
CA ASN A 170 -13.83 19.76 -28.35
C ASN A 170 -13.79 19.62 -29.87
N LYS A 171 -14.92 19.35 -30.47
CA LYS A 171 -15.13 19.58 -31.91
C LYS A 171 -15.37 21.07 -32.09
N ASP A 172 -14.32 21.78 -32.48
CA ASP A 172 -14.46 23.12 -33.05
C ASP A 172 -15.27 23.05 -34.35
N ASN A 173 -16.44 23.67 -34.32
CA ASN A 173 -17.23 23.98 -35.49
C ASN A 173 -16.49 25.03 -36.31
N GLN A 174 -15.79 24.64 -37.34
CA GLN A 174 -15.45 25.53 -38.43
C GLN A 174 -16.66 25.70 -39.35
N THR A 175 -17.39 26.77 -39.14
CA THR A 175 -18.39 27.26 -40.10
C THR A 175 -17.64 27.88 -41.29
N LYS A 176 -17.70 27.21 -42.42
CA LYS A 176 -17.29 27.80 -43.69
C LYS A 176 -18.34 28.84 -44.08
N HIS A 177 -17.96 30.10 -44.16
CA HIS A 177 -18.64 31.09 -44.97
C HIS A 177 -18.07 31.04 -46.39
N ILE A 178 -18.94 30.64 -47.31
CA ILE A 178 -18.81 30.83 -48.73
C ILE A 178 -19.57 32.12 -49.02
N TYR A 179 -18.84 33.17 -49.44
CA TYR A 179 -19.09 34.10 -50.56
C TYR A 179 -17.98 35.11 -50.62
#